data_1cf1008cd430d2e6de6db899aec84e86
#
_entry.id   1cf1008cd430d2e6de6db899aec84e86
#
_cell.length_a   1.000
_cell.length_b   1.000
_cell.length_c   1.000
_cell.angle_alpha   90.00
_cell.angle_beta   90.00
_cell.angle_gamma   90.00
#
_symmetry.space_group_name_H-M   'P 1'
#
loop_
_entity.id
_entity.type
_entity.pdbx_description
1 polymer ?
#
loop_
_entity_poly.entity_id
_entity_poly.type
_entity_poly.pdbx_seq_one_letter_code
_entity_poly.pdbx_strand_id
1 'polypeptide(L)'
;NLVGGLVALFAFMNSSLSGAASRFIAYSIGENRGESKNVFSSLLTIHCIVAFVLVLVCETIGIIFFDRLVIPETRLYAAKIAFHISVAATAISVLRIPYNASIIAHEDMKVFAYVSVAEVLMKLVIVFLLNIIVLDKLIIYSWLYLAVVVIVTLIYSIYCIRSYSDAFALLGFV
;
A
#
# COMPACT_ATOMS: atom_id res chain seq x y z
N ASN A 1 17.27 18.00 -0.64
CA ASN A 1 17.18 16.63 -0.16
C ASN A 1 16.21 15.84 -1.08
N LEU A 2 16.75 15.31 -2.19
CA LEU A 2 15.98 14.70 -3.30
C LEU A 2 15.11 13.51 -2.81
N VAL A 3 15.66 12.70 -1.90
CA VAL A 3 14.95 11.55 -1.32
C VAL A 3 13.74 12.01 -0.49
N GLY A 4 13.90 13.04 0.33
CA GLY A 4 12.79 13.60 1.11
C GLY A 4 11.68 14.18 0.22
N GLY A 5 12.03 14.81 -0.91
CA GLY A 5 11.07 15.31 -1.88
C GLY A 5 10.27 14.19 -2.56
N LEU A 6 10.92 13.10 -2.95
CA LEU A 6 10.24 11.94 -3.53
C LEU A 6 9.30 11.28 -2.52
N VAL A 7 9.74 11.08 -1.29
CA VAL A 7 8.88 10.51 -0.22
C VAL A 7 7.66 11.40 0.03
N ALA A 8 7.84 12.73 0.07
CA ALA A 8 6.74 13.66 0.23
C ALA A 8 5.74 13.62 -0.95
N LEU A 9 6.23 13.50 -2.18
CA LEU A 9 5.37 13.34 -3.36
C LEU A 9 4.53 12.06 -3.30
N PHE A 10 5.13 10.92 -2.95
CA PHE A 10 4.40 9.66 -2.80
C PHE A 10 3.37 9.72 -1.66
N ALA A 11 3.73 10.34 -0.52
CA ALA A 11 2.79 10.54 0.58
C ALA A 11 1.61 11.42 0.18
N PHE A 12 1.86 12.52 -0.55
CA PHE A 12 0.83 13.40 -1.08
C PHE A 12 -0.10 12.69 -2.07
N MET A 13 0.45 11.91 -3.01
CA MET A 13 -0.34 11.12 -3.96
C MET A 13 -1.24 10.11 -3.24
N ASN A 14 -0.71 9.35 -2.27
CA ASN A 14 -1.49 8.40 -1.48
C ASN A 14 -2.62 9.10 -0.71
N SER A 15 -2.34 10.24 -0.07
CA SER A 15 -3.33 11.02 0.66
C SER A 15 -4.44 11.55 -0.26
N SER A 16 -4.08 12.06 -1.42
CA SER A 16 -5.02 12.59 -2.40
C SER A 16 -5.93 11.50 -2.97
N LEU A 17 -5.36 10.33 -3.33
CA LEU A 17 -6.11 9.18 -3.83
C LEU A 17 -7.06 8.64 -2.75
N SER A 18 -6.59 8.50 -1.51
CA SER A 18 -7.43 8.05 -0.39
C SER A 18 -8.55 9.04 -0.10
N GLY A 19 -8.26 10.34 -0.11
CA GLY A 19 -9.27 11.38 0.10
C GLY A 19 -10.33 11.43 -0.99
N ALA A 20 -9.95 11.25 -2.25
CA ALA A 20 -10.90 11.14 -3.35
C ALA A 20 -11.77 9.88 -3.21
N ALA A 21 -11.14 8.72 -2.99
CA ALA A 21 -11.84 7.44 -2.87
C ALA A 21 -12.86 7.46 -1.72
N SER A 22 -12.49 7.99 -0.54
CA SER A 22 -13.41 8.08 0.61
C SER A 22 -14.61 8.99 0.34
N ARG A 23 -14.42 10.10 -0.38
CA ARG A 23 -15.53 10.97 -0.78
C ARG A 23 -16.51 10.29 -1.72
N PHE A 24 -16.02 9.55 -2.74
CA PHE A 24 -16.88 8.82 -3.67
C PHE A 24 -17.68 7.73 -2.96
N ILE A 25 -17.05 6.97 -2.06
CA ILE A 25 -17.75 5.94 -1.28
C ILE A 25 -18.78 6.57 -0.35
N ALA A 26 -18.41 7.60 0.41
CA ALA A 26 -19.32 8.30 1.32
C ALA A 26 -20.54 8.89 0.59
N TYR A 27 -20.32 9.47 -0.60
CA TYR A 27 -21.40 9.99 -1.43
C TYR A 27 -22.35 8.88 -1.86
N SER A 28 -21.83 7.75 -2.33
CA SER A 28 -22.65 6.62 -2.77
C SER A 28 -23.44 5.96 -1.64
N ILE A 29 -22.89 5.94 -0.43
CA ILE A 29 -23.59 5.49 0.78
C ILE A 29 -24.73 6.45 1.11
N GLY A 30 -24.51 7.75 1.05
CA GLY A 30 -25.51 8.79 1.35
C GLY A 30 -26.69 8.81 0.37
N GLU A 31 -26.48 8.50 -0.92
CA GLU A 31 -27.56 8.43 -1.91
C GLU A 31 -28.48 7.21 -1.76
N ASN A 32 -28.10 6.22 -0.95
CA ASN A 32 -28.90 5.03 -0.62
C ASN A 32 -29.44 4.26 -1.86
N ARG A 33 -28.75 4.36 -3.00
CA ARG A 33 -29.18 3.77 -4.29
C ARG A 33 -28.70 2.32 -4.50
N GLY A 34 -28.04 1.72 -3.51
CA GLY A 34 -27.43 0.38 -3.64
C GLY A 34 -26.22 0.34 -4.59
N GLU A 35 -25.73 1.50 -5.04
CA GLU A 35 -24.61 1.62 -5.99
C GLU A 35 -23.23 1.61 -5.30
N SER A 36 -23.17 1.65 -3.98
CA SER A 36 -21.91 1.68 -3.22
C SER A 36 -20.99 0.50 -3.57
N LYS A 37 -21.57 -0.66 -3.85
CA LYS A 37 -20.88 -1.86 -4.32
C LYS A 37 -20.17 -1.64 -5.66
N ASN A 38 -20.86 -1.02 -6.62
CA ASN A 38 -20.31 -0.73 -7.94
C ASN A 38 -19.20 0.34 -7.86
N VAL A 39 -19.38 1.33 -7.00
CA VAL A 39 -18.37 2.37 -6.74
C VAL A 39 -17.12 1.75 -6.12
N PHE A 40 -17.26 0.89 -5.11
CA PHE A 40 -16.12 0.20 -4.50
C PHE A 40 -15.38 -0.69 -5.51
N SER A 41 -16.10 -1.49 -6.30
CA SER A 41 -15.51 -2.33 -7.36
C SER A 41 -14.77 -1.52 -8.40
N SER A 42 -15.35 -0.40 -8.85
CA SER A 42 -14.71 0.52 -9.80
C SER A 42 -13.42 1.13 -9.22
N LEU A 43 -13.46 1.57 -7.96
CA LEU A 43 -12.28 2.09 -7.28
C LEU A 43 -11.20 1.03 -7.14
N LEU A 44 -11.55 -0.20 -6.80
CA LEU A 44 -10.59 -1.30 -6.71
C LEU A 44 -9.94 -1.56 -8.08
N THR A 45 -10.74 -1.60 -9.15
CA THR A 45 -10.24 -1.79 -10.51
C THR A 45 -9.28 -0.68 -10.93
N ILE A 46 -9.64 0.57 -10.65
CA ILE A 46 -8.77 1.73 -10.93
C ILE A 46 -7.44 1.60 -10.16
N HIS A 47 -7.48 1.24 -8.89
CA HIS A 47 -6.26 1.09 -8.08
C HIS A 47 -5.42 -0.12 -8.52
N CYS A 48 -6.03 -1.19 -9.04
CA CYS A 48 -5.29 -2.30 -9.69
C CYS A 48 -4.55 -1.81 -10.94
N ILE A 49 -5.20 -1.01 -11.78
CA ILE A 49 -4.54 -0.44 -12.97
C ILE A 49 -3.41 0.50 -12.55
N VAL A 50 -3.65 1.38 -11.58
CA VAL A 50 -2.63 2.30 -11.06
C VAL A 50 -1.45 1.54 -10.47
N ALA A 51 -1.69 0.50 -9.67
CA ALA A 51 -0.63 -0.35 -9.11
C ALA A 51 0.19 -1.04 -10.21
N PHE A 52 -0.48 -1.56 -11.24
CA PHE A 52 0.19 -2.21 -12.37
C PHE A 52 1.05 -1.22 -13.15
N VAL A 53 0.52 -0.05 -13.49
CA VAL A 53 1.28 1.02 -14.18
C VAL A 53 2.47 1.46 -13.33
N LEU A 54 2.27 1.62 -12.01
CA LEU A 54 3.33 1.99 -11.08
C LEU A 54 4.47 0.97 -11.10
N VAL A 55 4.14 -0.33 -11.05
CA VAL A 55 5.15 -1.41 -11.14
C VAL A 55 5.91 -1.30 -12.45
N LEU A 56 5.23 -1.18 -13.60
CA LEU A 56 5.89 -1.07 -14.91
C LEU A 56 6.84 0.13 -14.98
N VAL A 57 6.38 1.30 -14.51
CA VAL A 57 7.18 2.52 -14.51
C VAL A 57 8.39 2.39 -13.58
N CYS A 58 8.19 1.91 -12.35
CA CYS A 58 9.28 1.75 -11.39
C CYS A 58 10.32 0.73 -11.88
N GLU A 59 9.88 -0.41 -12.40
CA GLU A 59 10.81 -1.44 -12.92
C GLU A 59 11.59 -0.92 -14.12
N THR A 60 10.94 -0.21 -15.06
CA THR A 60 11.61 0.39 -16.22
C THR A 60 12.66 1.43 -15.79
N ILE A 61 12.26 2.33 -14.88
CA ILE A 61 13.18 3.34 -14.33
C ILE A 61 14.30 2.66 -13.54
N GLY A 62 13.99 1.62 -12.76
CA GLY A 62 14.95 0.88 -11.97
C GLY A 62 16.06 0.28 -12.81
N ILE A 63 15.73 -0.38 -13.92
CA ILE A 63 16.72 -0.95 -14.84
C ILE A 63 17.68 0.14 -15.35
N ILE A 64 17.15 1.27 -15.82
CA ILE A 64 17.95 2.38 -16.34
C ILE A 64 18.82 3.02 -15.24
N PHE A 65 18.28 3.10 -14.02
CA PHE A 65 18.96 3.80 -12.91
C PHE A 65 20.07 2.96 -12.29
N PHE A 66 19.91 1.63 -12.20
CA PHE A 66 20.96 0.75 -11.67
C PHE A 66 22.23 0.76 -12.52
N ASP A 67 22.11 0.97 -13.84
CA ASP A 67 23.25 1.09 -14.74
C ASP A 67 24.03 2.43 -14.58
N ARG A 68 23.39 3.43 -13.96
CA ARG A 68 23.96 4.77 -13.75
C ARG A 68 24.44 5.01 -12.32
N LEU A 69 24.04 4.18 -11.36
CA LEU A 69 24.40 4.33 -9.96
C LEU A 69 25.77 3.68 -9.68
N VAL A 70 26.64 4.44 -9.02
CA VAL A 70 27.93 3.93 -8.52
C VAL A 70 27.65 3.16 -7.22
N ILE A 71 27.19 1.91 -7.33
CA ILE A 71 26.98 1.02 -6.20
C ILE A 71 28.15 0.02 -6.17
N PRO A 72 28.80 -0.20 -4.99
CA PRO A 72 29.81 -1.25 -4.88
C PRO A 72 29.24 -2.61 -5.33
N GLU A 73 30.00 -3.38 -6.10
CA GLU A 73 29.55 -4.68 -6.64
C GLU A 73 29.07 -5.64 -5.56
N THR A 74 29.68 -5.59 -4.37
CA THR A 74 29.29 -6.40 -3.20
C THR A 74 27.90 -6.06 -2.66
N ARG A 75 27.36 -4.86 -2.95
CA ARG A 75 26.05 -4.38 -2.49
C ARG A 75 25.00 -4.33 -3.60
N LEU A 76 25.40 -4.49 -4.85
CA LEU A 76 24.49 -4.38 -6.00
C LEU A 76 23.36 -5.41 -5.94
N TYR A 77 23.68 -6.64 -5.58
CA TYR A 77 22.67 -7.71 -5.43
C TYR A 77 21.63 -7.38 -4.37
N ALA A 78 22.07 -6.97 -3.19
CA ALA A 78 21.17 -6.58 -2.09
C ALA A 78 20.30 -5.37 -2.46
N ALA A 79 20.88 -4.38 -3.16
CA ALA A 79 20.16 -3.20 -3.61
C ALA A 79 19.07 -3.54 -4.65
N LYS A 80 19.34 -4.42 -5.60
CA LYS A 80 18.36 -4.88 -6.59
C LYS A 80 17.18 -5.61 -5.92
N ILE A 81 17.46 -6.56 -5.01
CA ILE A 81 16.42 -7.28 -4.28
C ILE A 81 15.57 -6.30 -3.47
N ALA A 82 16.19 -5.41 -2.71
CA ALA A 82 15.49 -4.42 -1.91
C ALA A 82 14.61 -3.49 -2.77
N PHE A 83 15.07 -3.13 -3.96
CA PHE A 83 14.30 -2.33 -4.90
C PHE A 83 13.04 -3.06 -5.37
N HIS A 84 13.15 -4.27 -5.90
CA HIS A 84 11.98 -5.04 -6.38
C HIS A 84 10.96 -5.31 -5.27
N ILE A 85 11.44 -5.65 -4.06
CA ILE A 85 10.58 -5.84 -2.89
C ILE A 85 9.87 -4.53 -2.51
N SER A 86 10.56 -3.39 -2.58
CA SER A 86 9.97 -2.08 -2.29
C SER A 86 8.92 -1.68 -3.32
N VAL A 87 9.14 -1.98 -4.60
CA VAL A 87 8.15 -1.77 -5.66
C VAL A 87 6.90 -2.63 -5.41
N ALA A 88 7.08 -3.91 -5.07
CA ALA A 88 5.98 -4.80 -4.71
C ALA A 88 5.19 -4.30 -3.48
N ALA A 89 5.89 -3.87 -2.42
CA ALA A 89 5.27 -3.31 -1.22
C ALA A 89 4.46 -2.04 -1.55
N THR A 90 4.99 -1.18 -2.42
CA THR A 90 4.29 0.05 -2.85
C THR A 90 3.02 -0.30 -3.65
N ALA A 91 3.08 -1.25 -4.56
CA ALA A 91 1.92 -1.72 -5.32
C ALA A 91 0.82 -2.25 -4.40
N ILE A 92 1.17 -3.08 -3.40
CA ILE A 92 0.23 -3.59 -2.40
C ILE A 92 -0.37 -2.43 -1.56
N SER A 93 0.43 -1.42 -1.22
CA SER A 93 -0.05 -0.24 -0.51
C SER A 93 -1.09 0.55 -1.31
N VAL A 94 -0.94 0.63 -2.63
CA VAL A 94 -1.93 1.25 -3.52
C VAL A 94 -3.24 0.45 -3.53
N LEU A 95 -3.16 -0.88 -3.57
CA LEU A 95 -4.34 -1.75 -3.51
C LEU A 95 -5.10 -1.66 -2.18
N ARG A 96 -4.43 -1.24 -1.11
CA ARG A 96 -5.04 -1.01 0.22
C ARG A 96 -5.93 0.24 0.26
N ILE A 97 -5.72 1.22 -0.63
CA ILE A 97 -6.38 2.53 -0.58
C ILE A 97 -7.92 2.42 -0.57
N PRO A 98 -8.58 1.63 -1.45
CA PRO A 98 -10.03 1.51 -1.44
C PRO A 98 -10.59 0.96 -0.13
N TYR A 99 -9.92 0.00 0.50
CA TYR A 99 -10.33 -0.56 1.79
C TYR A 99 -10.24 0.46 2.91
N ASN A 100 -9.12 1.20 2.96
CA ASN A 100 -8.93 2.29 3.91
C ASN A 100 -9.98 3.38 3.72
N ALA A 101 -10.24 3.76 2.47
CA ALA A 101 -11.25 4.75 2.11
C ALA A 101 -12.66 4.31 2.51
N SER A 102 -12.98 3.02 2.42
CA SER A 102 -14.26 2.45 2.84
C SER A 102 -14.45 2.57 4.36
N ILE A 103 -13.43 2.27 5.17
CA ILE A 103 -13.49 2.42 6.62
C ILE A 103 -13.73 3.88 7.02
N ILE A 104 -13.06 4.82 6.36
CA ILE A 104 -13.24 6.25 6.59
C ILE A 104 -14.65 6.70 6.19
N ALA A 105 -15.16 6.21 5.05
CA ALA A 105 -16.49 6.55 4.55
C ALA A 105 -17.63 6.03 5.45
N HIS A 106 -17.42 4.91 6.15
CA HIS A 106 -18.34 4.37 7.14
C HIS A 106 -18.12 4.95 8.56
N GLU A 107 -17.28 5.99 8.68
CA GLU A 107 -16.97 6.68 9.96
C GLU A 107 -16.33 5.79 11.04
N ASP A 108 -15.78 4.64 10.65
CA ASP A 108 -15.18 3.66 11.57
C ASP A 108 -13.75 4.06 11.96
N MET A 109 -13.59 5.31 12.39
CA MET A 109 -12.28 5.91 12.72
C MET A 109 -11.51 5.16 13.80
N LYS A 110 -12.23 4.40 14.68
CA LYS A 110 -11.58 3.59 15.72
C LYS A 110 -10.72 2.49 15.09
N VAL A 111 -11.27 1.76 14.10
CA VAL A 111 -10.55 0.69 13.41
C VAL A 111 -9.36 1.23 12.64
N PHE A 112 -9.56 2.33 11.91
CA PHE A 112 -8.47 3.03 11.24
C PHE A 112 -7.33 3.39 12.22
N ALA A 113 -7.66 3.96 13.38
CA ALA A 113 -6.66 4.34 14.37
C ALA A 113 -5.92 3.14 14.94
N TYR A 114 -6.62 2.06 15.33
CA TYR A 114 -5.99 0.85 15.87
C TYR A 114 -5.06 0.18 14.86
N VAL A 115 -5.48 0.03 13.61
CA VAL A 115 -4.65 -0.61 12.58
C VAL A 115 -3.44 0.27 12.24
N SER A 116 -3.61 1.59 12.19
CA SER A 116 -2.51 2.52 11.96
C SER A 116 -1.45 2.47 13.08
N VAL A 117 -1.89 2.44 14.35
CA VAL A 117 -0.97 2.28 15.49
C VAL A 117 -0.27 0.93 15.43
N ALA A 118 -1.00 -0.16 15.15
CA ALA A 118 -0.40 -1.49 15.00
C ALA A 118 0.65 -1.53 13.88
N GLU A 119 0.38 -0.88 12.73
CA GLU A 119 1.33 -0.77 11.63
C GLU A 119 2.63 -0.08 12.07
N VAL A 120 2.53 1.05 12.79
CA VAL A 120 3.69 1.77 13.30
C VAL A 120 4.47 0.92 14.30
N LEU A 121 3.80 0.24 15.22
CA LEU A 121 4.45 -0.66 16.18
C LEU A 121 5.17 -1.82 15.50
N MET A 122 4.56 -2.45 14.47
CA MET A 122 5.23 -3.50 13.70
C MET A 122 6.48 -2.98 12.98
N LYS A 123 6.43 -1.78 12.41
CA LYS A 123 7.61 -1.14 11.80
C LYS A 123 8.70 -0.83 12.83
N LEU A 124 8.33 -0.43 14.02
CA LEU A 124 9.26 -0.22 15.12
C LEU A 124 9.94 -1.52 15.54
N VAL A 125 9.19 -2.61 15.65
CA VAL A 125 9.73 -3.94 15.93
C VAL A 125 10.76 -4.38 14.89
N ILE A 126 10.53 -4.09 13.60
CA ILE A 126 11.51 -4.36 12.54
C ILE A 126 12.85 -3.69 12.85
N VAL A 127 12.83 -2.41 13.23
CA VAL A 127 14.06 -1.65 13.55
C VAL A 127 14.82 -2.28 14.70
N PHE A 128 14.14 -2.74 15.75
CA PHE A 128 14.77 -3.45 16.87
C PHE A 128 15.35 -4.81 16.44
N LEU A 129 14.62 -5.59 15.63
CA LEU A 129 15.09 -6.87 15.12
C LEU A 129 16.37 -6.72 14.30
N LEU A 130 16.49 -5.65 13.48
CA LEU A 130 17.68 -5.39 12.69
C LEU A 130 18.95 -5.14 13.51
N ASN A 131 18.83 -4.74 14.79
CA ASN A 131 19.99 -4.58 15.67
C ASN A 131 20.59 -5.93 16.10
N ILE A 132 19.77 -6.97 16.15
CA ILE A 132 20.16 -8.30 16.63
C ILE A 132 20.67 -9.19 15.48
N ILE A 133 20.22 -8.91 14.24
CA ILE A 133 20.49 -9.72 13.06
C ILE A 133 21.88 -9.38 12.49
N VAL A 134 22.68 -10.43 12.24
CA VAL A 134 24.03 -10.33 11.66
C VAL A 134 24.04 -10.39 10.13
N LEU A 135 22.95 -10.90 9.52
CA LEU A 135 22.77 -11.05 8.07
C LEU A 135 22.62 -9.69 7.37
N ASP A 136 22.52 -9.70 6.04
CA ASP A 136 22.35 -8.46 5.26
C ASP A 136 21.08 -7.71 5.67
N LYS A 137 21.26 -6.63 6.42
CA LYS A 137 20.19 -5.86 7.03
C LYS A 137 19.23 -5.24 5.98
N LEU A 138 19.75 -4.93 4.77
CA LEU A 138 18.93 -4.32 3.72
C LEU A 138 17.92 -5.30 3.16
N ILE A 139 18.34 -6.54 2.88
CA ILE A 139 17.45 -7.59 2.35
C ILE A 139 16.41 -7.95 3.40
N ILE A 140 16.82 -8.16 4.65
CA ILE A 140 15.91 -8.55 5.74
C ILE A 140 14.91 -7.44 6.02
N TYR A 141 15.35 -6.18 6.05
CA TYR A 141 14.45 -5.04 6.21
C TYR A 141 13.38 -5.03 5.13
N SER A 142 13.77 -5.21 3.87
CA SER A 142 12.83 -5.18 2.75
C SER A 142 11.76 -6.27 2.84
N TRP A 143 12.15 -7.49 3.20
CA TRP A 143 11.21 -8.60 3.39
C TRP A 143 10.28 -8.39 4.59
N LEU A 144 10.81 -7.95 5.72
CA LEU A 144 9.99 -7.66 6.91
C LEU A 144 9.01 -6.51 6.65
N TYR A 145 9.46 -5.46 5.94
CA TYR A 145 8.61 -4.36 5.55
C TYR A 145 7.47 -4.81 4.63
N LEU A 146 7.79 -5.63 3.62
CA LEU A 146 6.78 -6.22 2.74
C LEU A 146 5.77 -7.06 3.54
N ALA A 147 6.25 -7.89 4.48
CA ALA A 147 5.38 -8.69 5.35
C ALA A 147 4.41 -7.81 6.15
N VAL A 148 4.87 -6.71 6.73
CA VAL A 148 4.00 -5.76 7.44
C VAL A 148 2.97 -5.16 6.51
N VAL A 149 3.36 -4.71 5.31
CA VAL A 149 2.42 -4.15 4.32
C VAL A 149 1.35 -5.16 3.93
N VAL A 150 1.73 -6.42 3.70
CA VAL A 150 0.78 -7.51 3.37
C VAL A 150 -0.17 -7.75 4.54
N ILE A 151 0.34 -7.90 5.76
CA ILE A 151 -0.47 -8.16 6.97
C ILE A 151 -1.49 -7.03 7.16
N VAL A 152 -1.06 -5.77 7.10
CA VAL A 152 -1.95 -4.63 7.27
C VAL A 152 -3.01 -4.57 6.17
N THR A 153 -2.63 -4.83 4.92
CA THR A 153 -3.57 -4.88 3.79
C THR A 153 -4.61 -5.98 3.98
N LEU A 154 -4.19 -7.16 4.44
CA LEU A 154 -5.10 -8.26 4.76
C LEU A 154 -6.06 -7.90 5.91
N ILE A 155 -5.58 -7.25 6.96
CA ILE A 155 -6.43 -6.79 8.07
C ILE A 155 -7.52 -5.85 7.56
N TYR A 156 -7.16 -4.83 6.79
CA TYR A 156 -8.13 -3.89 6.20
C TYR A 156 -9.11 -4.61 5.27
N SER A 157 -8.62 -5.48 4.39
CA SER A 157 -9.45 -6.23 3.43
C SER A 157 -10.45 -7.14 4.16
N ILE A 158 -9.98 -7.96 5.10
CA ILE A 158 -10.83 -8.88 5.87
C ILE A 158 -11.85 -8.12 6.69
N TYR A 159 -11.45 -7.02 7.32
CA TYR A 159 -12.38 -6.19 8.08
C TYR A 159 -13.49 -5.62 7.19
N CYS A 160 -13.12 -5.00 6.05
CA CYS A 160 -14.10 -4.45 5.11
C CYS A 160 -15.07 -5.51 4.59
N ILE A 161 -14.57 -6.69 4.18
CA ILE A 161 -15.39 -7.78 3.66
C ILE A 161 -16.36 -8.30 4.73
N ARG A 162 -15.97 -8.32 6.00
CA ARG A 162 -16.82 -8.82 7.09
C ARG A 162 -17.82 -7.79 7.62
N SER A 163 -17.45 -6.52 7.61
CA SER A 163 -18.24 -5.46 8.23
C SER A 163 -19.15 -4.72 7.28
N TYR A 164 -18.76 -4.64 6.00
CA TYR A 164 -19.50 -3.85 5.00
C TYR A 164 -19.95 -4.72 3.85
N SER A 165 -21.28 -4.70 3.58
CA SER A 165 -21.87 -5.44 2.46
C SER A 165 -21.37 -4.97 1.08
N ASP A 166 -20.87 -3.73 1.02
CA ASP A 166 -20.40 -3.08 -0.20
C ASP A 166 -19.03 -3.60 -0.65
N ALA A 167 -18.22 -4.09 0.28
CA ALA A 167 -16.89 -4.64 0.01
C ALA A 167 -16.93 -6.10 -0.52
N PHE A 168 -18.10 -6.72 -0.58
CA PHE A 168 -18.29 -8.09 -1.07
C PHE A 168 -18.09 -8.25 -2.59
N ALA A 169 -17.80 -7.17 -3.31
CA ALA A 169 -17.71 -7.16 -4.78
C ALA A 169 -16.46 -7.85 -5.37
N LEU A 170 -15.57 -8.42 -4.55
CA LEU A 170 -14.35 -9.08 -5.03
C LEU A 170 -14.57 -10.40 -5.78
N LEU A 171 -15.77 -10.96 -5.83
CA LEU A 171 -16.07 -12.26 -6.46
C LEU A 171 -17.23 -12.23 -7.47
N GLY A 172 -17.75 -11.06 -7.81
CA GLY A 172 -18.83 -10.91 -8.76
C GLY A 172 -18.41 -10.17 -10.02
N PHE A 173 -17.61 -10.79 -10.87
CA PHE A 173 -17.67 -10.51 -12.30
C PHE A 173 -19.00 -11.07 -12.82
N VAL A 174 -20.03 -10.30 -12.78
CA VAL A 174 -21.16 -10.35 -13.71
C VAL A 174 -21.67 -8.94 -13.88
#